data_0be83aa7e03d4c15308b0a2442db4ebb
#
_entry.id   0be83aa7e03d4c15308b0a2442db4ebb
#
_cell.length_a   1.000
_cell.length_b   1.000
_cell.length_c   1.000
_cell.angle_alpha   90.00
_cell.angle_beta   90.00
_cell.angle_gamma   90.00
#
_symmetry.space_group_name_H-M   'P 1'
#
loop_
_entity.id
_entity.type
_entity.pdbx_description
1 polymer ?
#
loop_
_entity_poly.entity_id
_entity_poly.type
_entity_poly.pdbx_seq_one_letter_code
_entity_poly.pdbx_strand_id
1 'polypeptide(L)'
;MTTSMPVVRPLSVFTLVSNGRCGGALGSAALAFVLSLLAPAAWGDICAMDDSEREVCLAAPAQRIAALSPGATELVYAAGAGDRVVAVVAFSDYPPAAQEVASVGNLGRIDLERLVTLQPDLVIGWVTGNPLEQLETIEALGIPVFYIEPRDIEGVASAVERLAQLAGSEEEGYGVAGDFRDGMAELADHYAEAEPVSVFYQVWDEPLMSVNDDHLIGQMVRLCGGTNIFGELSRLVPRLDDEVVLAADPEVIAAGGMGEENRDWLTHWQQYTSLTAVERDNLFFVPPSLIQRPTPRLLEGTRILCEKLEVARGRR
;
A
#
# COMPACT_ATOMS: atom_id res chain seq x y z
N MET A 1 -49.05 23.11 -30.31
CA MET A 1 -48.79 24.56 -30.15
C MET A 1 -47.32 24.77 -30.55
N THR A 2 -47.19 25.32 -31.72
CA THR A 2 -45.97 25.67 -32.46
C THR A 2 -45.43 26.99 -31.94
N THR A 3 -44.11 27.07 -31.66
CA THR A 3 -43.47 28.38 -31.63
C THR A 3 -42.02 28.26 -32.16
N SER A 4 -41.84 29.05 -33.19
CA SER A 4 -40.79 29.20 -34.18
C SER A 4 -39.47 29.77 -33.64
N MET A 5 -38.36 29.32 -34.24
CA MET A 5 -37.01 29.95 -34.20
C MET A 5 -36.98 31.30 -34.96
N PRO A 6 -36.11 32.22 -34.59
CA PRO A 6 -35.65 33.28 -35.48
C PRO A 6 -34.31 32.96 -36.14
N VAL A 7 -34.27 33.17 -37.45
CA VAL A 7 -33.16 33.15 -38.38
C VAL A 7 -32.36 34.46 -38.21
N VAL A 8 -31.04 34.37 -38.04
CA VAL A 8 -30.13 35.53 -38.16
C VAL A 8 -29.39 35.46 -39.50
N ARG A 9 -29.48 36.54 -40.24
CA ARG A 9 -28.87 36.77 -41.57
C ARG A 9 -27.43 37.25 -41.44
N PRO A 10 -26.57 36.99 -42.44
CA PRO A 10 -25.18 37.41 -42.46
C PRO A 10 -25.03 38.85 -42.94
N LEU A 11 -24.11 39.60 -42.27
CA LEU A 11 -23.70 40.95 -42.66
C LEU A 11 -22.57 40.89 -43.69
N SER A 12 -22.72 41.72 -44.70
CA SER A 12 -21.92 41.85 -45.90
C SER A 12 -20.55 42.52 -45.61
N VAL A 13 -19.55 42.00 -46.26
CA VAL A 13 -18.19 42.56 -46.33
C VAL A 13 -18.17 43.81 -47.27
N PHE A 14 -17.73 44.93 -46.76
CA PHE A 14 -17.43 46.10 -47.58
C PHE A 14 -15.92 46.12 -47.86
N THR A 15 -15.60 45.98 -49.13
CA THR A 15 -14.23 46.13 -49.67
C THR A 15 -13.95 47.64 -49.94
N LEU A 16 -12.95 48.20 -49.29
CA LEU A 16 -12.41 49.52 -49.64
C LEU A 16 -11.04 49.32 -50.29
N VAL A 17 -10.99 49.57 -51.58
CA VAL A 17 -9.74 49.71 -52.36
C VAL A 17 -9.22 51.15 -52.19
N SER A 18 -8.00 51.29 -51.70
CA SER A 18 -7.26 52.57 -51.78
C SER A 18 -5.86 52.28 -52.29
N ASN A 19 -5.61 52.77 -53.49
CA ASN A 19 -4.31 52.88 -54.16
C ASN A 19 -3.47 53.98 -53.51
N GLY A 20 -2.27 53.68 -53.08
CA GLY A 20 -1.28 54.70 -52.66
C GLY A 20 0.15 54.13 -52.74
N ARG A 21 0.89 54.63 -53.73
CA ARG A 21 2.30 54.29 -54.04
C ARG A 21 3.26 54.94 -53.05
N CYS A 22 4.39 54.28 -52.89
CA CYS A 22 5.75 54.76 -52.66
C CYS A 22 6.42 54.43 -51.32
N GLY A 23 7.53 53.75 -51.43
CA GLY A 23 8.73 54.06 -50.67
C GLY A 23 9.18 53.11 -49.59
N GLY A 24 10.07 52.23 -49.96
CA GLY A 24 11.12 51.53 -49.30
C GLY A 24 11.29 51.66 -47.77
N ALA A 25 11.25 50.50 -47.10
CA ALA A 25 12.15 50.12 -45.99
C ALA A 25 11.93 48.62 -45.72
N LEU A 26 12.74 47.81 -46.35
CA LEU A 26 12.97 46.43 -45.98
C LEU A 26 13.82 46.42 -44.71
N GLY A 27 13.38 45.71 -43.70
CA GLY A 27 14.23 45.34 -42.59
C GLY A 27 13.53 45.35 -41.23
N SER A 28 13.45 44.21 -40.59
CA SER A 28 13.23 44.01 -39.15
C SER A 28 11.78 43.91 -38.62
N ALA A 29 10.99 42.95 -39.12
CA ALA A 29 9.74 42.57 -38.45
C ALA A 29 9.48 41.08 -38.44
N ALA A 30 10.46 40.22 -38.73
CA ALA A 30 10.25 38.74 -38.84
C ALA A 30 10.89 37.91 -37.72
N LEU A 31 11.43 38.54 -36.66
CA LEU A 31 12.15 37.81 -35.58
C LEU A 31 11.47 37.82 -34.20
N ALA A 32 10.26 38.36 -34.09
CA ALA A 32 9.59 38.50 -32.79
C ALA A 32 8.45 37.48 -32.55
N PHE A 33 8.20 36.53 -33.47
CA PHE A 33 7.00 35.65 -33.38
C PHE A 33 7.28 34.15 -33.07
N VAL A 34 8.54 33.77 -32.80
CA VAL A 34 8.89 32.34 -32.53
C VAL A 34 9.21 32.07 -31.04
N LEU A 35 9.22 33.05 -30.18
CA LEU A 35 9.58 32.85 -28.75
C LEU A 35 8.37 32.64 -27.80
N SER A 36 7.15 32.54 -28.30
CA SER A 36 5.95 32.52 -27.42
C SER A 36 5.32 31.14 -27.23
N LEU A 37 5.96 30.02 -27.60
CA LEU A 37 5.35 28.69 -27.59
C LEU A 37 6.04 27.69 -26.65
N LEU A 38 6.93 28.13 -25.78
CA LEU A 38 7.46 27.32 -24.69
C LEU A 38 6.98 27.87 -23.34
N ALA A 39 5.65 28.02 -23.17
CA ALA A 39 5.10 28.06 -21.84
C ALA A 39 5.25 26.64 -21.28
N PRO A 40 5.99 26.39 -20.18
CA PRO A 40 5.90 25.13 -19.50
C PRO A 40 4.43 24.92 -19.17
N ALA A 41 3.87 23.76 -19.53
CA ALA A 41 2.58 23.36 -19.03
C ALA A 41 2.68 23.43 -17.50
N ALA A 42 1.99 24.37 -16.89
CA ALA A 42 1.84 24.39 -15.43
C ALA A 42 0.96 23.17 -15.12
N TRP A 43 1.60 22.07 -14.81
CA TRP A 43 0.92 20.94 -14.20
C TRP A 43 0.47 21.47 -12.84
N GLY A 44 -0.83 21.33 -12.53
CA GLY A 44 -1.26 21.60 -11.17
C GLY A 44 -0.54 20.64 -10.23
N ASP A 45 -0.30 21.06 -8.99
CA ASP A 45 0.32 20.21 -7.99
C ASP A 45 -0.46 18.89 -7.87
N ILE A 46 0.27 17.78 -7.80
CA ILE A 46 -0.30 16.44 -7.59
C ILE A 46 -0.30 16.21 -6.09
N CYS A 47 -1.48 16.16 -5.50
CA CYS A 47 -1.64 16.05 -4.05
C CYS A 47 -2.37 14.78 -3.65
N ALA A 48 -1.91 14.14 -2.59
CA ALA A 48 -2.62 13.02 -1.95
C ALA A 48 -2.57 13.15 -0.43
N MET A 49 -3.62 12.67 0.26
CA MET A 49 -3.68 12.61 1.72
C MET A 49 -2.93 11.37 2.20
N ASP A 50 -2.00 11.54 3.14
CA ASP A 50 -1.29 10.42 3.77
C ASP A 50 -2.06 9.81 4.96
N ASP A 51 -1.57 8.70 5.53
CA ASP A 51 -2.24 8.05 6.66
C ASP A 51 -2.00 8.76 8.02
N SER A 52 -1.27 9.88 8.01
CA SER A 52 -1.17 10.82 9.13
C SER A 52 -2.08 12.04 8.94
N GLU A 53 -3.06 11.98 8.03
CA GLU A 53 -4.01 13.07 7.70
C GLU A 53 -3.33 14.34 7.18
N ARG A 54 -2.17 14.22 6.49
CA ARG A 54 -1.45 15.33 5.90
C ARG A 54 -1.55 15.27 4.39
N GLU A 55 -1.77 16.42 3.77
CA GLU A 55 -1.74 16.55 2.33
C GLU A 55 -0.29 16.70 1.85
N VAL A 56 0.16 15.76 1.01
CA VAL A 56 1.48 15.80 0.38
C VAL A 56 1.31 16.15 -1.08
N CYS A 57 1.92 17.26 -1.51
CA CYS A 57 1.82 17.80 -2.86
C CYS A 57 3.19 17.79 -3.55
N LEU A 58 3.21 17.33 -4.80
CA LEU A 58 4.38 17.30 -5.67
C LEU A 58 4.11 18.17 -6.91
N ALA A 59 5.09 18.95 -7.33
CA ALA A 59 5.00 19.79 -8.55
C ALA A 59 4.96 18.97 -9.86
N ALA A 60 5.34 17.70 -9.81
CA ALA A 60 5.30 16.73 -10.92
C ALA A 60 5.26 15.30 -10.33
N PRO A 61 4.85 14.30 -11.13
CA PRO A 61 4.87 12.91 -10.67
C PRO A 61 6.25 12.48 -10.17
N ALA A 62 6.28 11.81 -9.01
CA ALA A 62 7.52 11.31 -8.41
C ALA A 62 8.30 10.42 -9.40
N GLN A 63 9.58 10.65 -9.52
CA GLN A 63 10.51 9.94 -10.42
C GLN A 63 11.58 9.16 -9.66
N ARG A 64 11.79 9.48 -8.38
CA ARG A 64 12.85 8.91 -7.55
C ARG A 64 12.31 8.63 -6.16
N ILE A 65 11.75 7.45 -5.97
CA ILE A 65 11.01 7.07 -4.76
C ILE A 65 11.92 6.26 -3.83
N ALA A 66 11.98 6.63 -2.57
CA ALA A 66 12.60 5.82 -1.51
C ALA A 66 11.52 5.17 -0.64
N ALA A 67 11.53 3.84 -0.53
CA ALA A 67 10.58 3.07 0.27
C ALA A 67 11.25 2.56 1.56
N LEU A 68 10.80 3.05 2.71
CA LEU A 68 11.47 2.81 4.00
C LEU A 68 10.88 1.65 4.80
N SER A 69 10.10 0.78 4.16
CA SER A 69 9.68 -0.51 4.70
C SER A 69 9.48 -1.53 3.58
N PRO A 70 9.56 -2.85 3.85
CA PRO A 70 9.23 -3.86 2.86
C PRO A 70 7.80 -3.72 2.30
N GLY A 71 6.83 -3.41 3.16
CA GLY A 71 5.44 -3.14 2.73
C GLY A 71 5.33 -1.90 1.84
N ALA A 72 6.05 -0.80 2.17
CA ALA A 72 6.11 0.39 1.33
C ALA A 72 6.70 0.07 -0.06
N THR A 73 7.75 -0.75 -0.10
CA THR A 73 8.33 -1.20 -1.36
C THR A 73 7.29 -1.93 -2.21
N GLU A 74 6.60 -2.92 -1.66
CA GLU A 74 5.56 -3.66 -2.37
C GLU A 74 4.42 -2.76 -2.85
N LEU A 75 3.97 -1.79 -2.02
CA LEU A 75 2.91 -0.85 -2.39
C LEU A 75 3.32 0.06 -3.55
N VAL A 76 4.57 0.55 -3.57
CA VAL A 76 5.08 1.38 -4.68
C VAL A 76 5.14 0.57 -5.99
N TYR A 77 5.59 -0.69 -5.91
CA TYR A 77 5.55 -1.57 -7.09
C TYR A 77 4.13 -1.87 -7.54
N ALA A 78 3.21 -2.15 -6.61
CA ALA A 78 1.80 -2.38 -6.90
C ALA A 78 1.11 -1.13 -7.50
N ALA A 79 1.57 0.06 -7.14
CA ALA A 79 1.12 1.32 -7.72
C ALA A 79 1.65 1.58 -9.14
N GLY A 80 2.42 0.66 -9.74
CA GLY A 80 3.00 0.83 -11.08
C GLY A 80 4.20 1.78 -11.12
N ALA A 81 4.83 2.05 -9.96
CA ALA A 81 5.97 2.97 -9.86
C ALA A 81 7.30 2.26 -9.51
N GLY A 82 7.37 0.94 -9.71
CA GLY A 82 8.55 0.13 -9.35
C GLY A 82 9.85 0.58 -10.01
N ASP A 83 9.82 0.98 -11.26
CA ASP A 83 10.98 1.47 -12.02
C ASP A 83 11.56 2.79 -11.46
N ARG A 84 10.80 3.48 -10.59
CA ARG A 84 11.18 4.74 -9.97
C ARG A 84 11.75 4.56 -8.57
N VAL A 85 11.77 3.32 -8.05
CA VAL A 85 12.33 3.03 -6.73
C VAL A 85 13.85 3.11 -6.79
N VAL A 86 14.43 4.07 -6.07
CA VAL A 86 15.88 4.30 -6.02
C VAL A 86 16.52 3.87 -4.71
N ALA A 87 15.71 3.68 -3.66
CA ALA A 87 16.16 3.26 -2.35
C ALA A 87 15.12 2.37 -1.67
N VAL A 88 15.59 1.34 -0.99
CA VAL A 88 14.80 0.44 -0.15
C VAL A 88 15.52 0.19 1.18
N VAL A 89 14.86 -0.48 2.12
CA VAL A 89 15.47 -0.96 3.35
C VAL A 89 15.66 -2.48 3.32
N ALA A 90 16.37 -3.02 4.30
CA ALA A 90 16.57 -4.46 4.45
C ALA A 90 15.21 -5.21 4.43
N PHE A 91 15.21 -6.42 3.89
CA PHE A 91 14.04 -7.28 3.71
C PHE A 91 12.98 -6.76 2.71
N SER A 92 13.32 -5.77 1.88
CA SER A 92 12.53 -5.40 0.69
C SER A 92 12.82 -6.40 -0.44
N ASP A 93 12.22 -7.57 -0.35
CA ASP A 93 12.55 -8.76 -1.15
C ASP A 93 11.53 -9.06 -2.27
N TYR A 94 10.42 -8.32 -2.30
CA TYR A 94 9.37 -8.47 -3.30
C TYR A 94 8.98 -7.11 -3.92
N PRO A 95 8.72 -7.09 -5.26
CA PRO A 95 9.00 -8.17 -6.21
C PRO A 95 10.53 -8.42 -6.34
N PRO A 96 10.99 -9.47 -7.05
CA PRO A 96 12.43 -9.76 -7.17
C PRO A 96 13.28 -8.57 -7.63
N ALA A 97 12.72 -7.67 -8.45
CA ALA A 97 13.39 -6.45 -8.88
C ALA A 97 13.77 -5.51 -7.73
N ALA A 98 13.05 -5.54 -6.61
CA ALA A 98 13.37 -4.72 -5.44
C ALA A 98 14.71 -5.09 -4.79
N GLN A 99 15.17 -6.34 -4.95
CA GLN A 99 16.44 -6.82 -4.41
C GLN A 99 17.66 -6.19 -5.11
N GLU A 100 17.48 -5.67 -6.32
CA GLU A 100 18.53 -4.99 -7.09
C GLU A 100 18.65 -3.49 -6.73
N VAL A 101 17.71 -2.96 -5.94
CA VAL A 101 17.68 -1.56 -5.54
C VAL A 101 18.62 -1.30 -4.37
N ALA A 102 19.23 -0.12 -4.33
CA ALA A 102 20.15 0.28 -3.27
C ALA A 102 19.47 0.27 -1.89
N SER A 103 20.03 -0.47 -0.93
CA SER A 103 19.54 -0.46 0.45
C SER A 103 20.10 0.73 1.22
N VAL A 104 19.24 1.43 1.97
CA VAL A 104 19.57 2.58 2.83
C VAL A 104 19.41 2.27 4.31
N GLY A 105 19.58 1.02 4.71
CA GLY A 105 19.52 0.60 6.12
C GLY A 105 18.41 -0.39 6.40
N ASN A 106 17.76 -0.26 7.54
CA ASN A 106 16.64 -1.11 7.98
C ASN A 106 15.54 -0.27 8.62
N LEU A 107 14.43 -0.92 9.02
CA LEU A 107 13.26 -0.24 9.62
C LEU A 107 13.63 0.66 10.81
N GLY A 108 14.52 0.22 11.70
CA GLY A 108 14.92 0.95 12.91
C GLY A 108 16.04 1.96 12.69
N ARG A 109 16.75 1.93 11.57
CA ARG A 109 17.87 2.83 11.28
C ARG A 109 18.06 3.04 9.79
N ILE A 110 17.88 4.28 9.36
CA ILE A 110 18.05 4.73 7.98
C ILE A 110 19.41 5.41 7.85
N ASP A 111 20.16 5.07 6.82
CA ASP A 111 21.37 5.77 6.41
C ASP A 111 20.98 7.02 5.63
N LEU A 112 20.85 8.14 6.35
CA LEU A 112 20.40 9.41 5.79
C LEU A 112 21.40 9.97 4.76
N GLU A 113 22.69 9.78 4.94
CA GLU A 113 23.73 10.26 3.99
C GLU A 113 23.56 9.52 2.65
N ARG A 114 23.41 8.21 2.70
CA ARG A 114 23.17 7.40 1.52
C ARG A 114 21.82 7.73 0.86
N LEU A 115 20.76 7.91 1.64
CA LEU A 115 19.44 8.30 1.14
C LEU A 115 19.53 9.61 0.36
N VAL A 116 20.13 10.66 0.93
CA VAL A 116 20.29 11.98 0.27
C VAL A 116 21.14 11.88 -1.00
N THR A 117 22.19 11.05 -1.00
CA THR A 117 23.02 10.83 -2.20
C THR A 117 22.22 10.23 -3.36
N LEU A 118 21.18 9.45 -3.07
CA LEU A 118 20.28 8.89 -4.07
C LEU A 118 19.25 9.90 -4.59
N GLN A 119 19.17 11.10 -4.00
CA GLN A 119 18.31 12.19 -4.43
C GLN A 119 16.84 11.78 -4.67
N PRO A 120 16.15 11.19 -3.69
CA PRO A 120 14.74 10.91 -3.84
C PRO A 120 13.94 12.22 -3.91
N ASP A 121 12.88 12.23 -4.73
CA ASP A 121 11.89 13.30 -4.80
C ASP A 121 10.61 12.96 -3.99
N LEU A 122 10.50 11.71 -3.53
CA LEU A 122 9.46 11.26 -2.62
C LEU A 122 10.00 10.12 -1.73
N VAL A 123 9.69 10.18 -0.44
CA VAL A 123 9.99 9.14 0.52
C VAL A 123 8.68 8.55 1.04
N ILE A 124 8.56 7.22 1.06
CA ILE A 124 7.42 6.52 1.66
C ILE A 124 7.85 6.00 3.03
N GLY A 125 7.30 6.58 4.08
CA GLY A 125 7.58 6.23 5.48
C GLY A 125 6.43 5.44 6.10
N TRP A 126 6.73 4.52 7.01
CA TRP A 126 5.75 3.77 7.78
C TRP A 126 5.58 4.40 9.16
N VAL A 127 4.35 4.86 9.47
CA VAL A 127 4.02 5.67 10.67
C VAL A 127 4.56 5.04 11.97
N THR A 128 4.22 3.79 12.22
CA THR A 128 4.57 3.10 13.49
C THR A 128 5.87 2.32 13.43
N GLY A 129 6.43 2.11 12.23
CA GLY A 129 7.59 1.23 12.02
C GLY A 129 8.91 1.96 11.81
N ASN A 130 8.91 3.19 11.29
CA ASN A 130 10.12 3.96 11.13
C ASN A 130 10.34 4.94 12.32
N PRO A 131 11.60 5.25 12.69
CA PRO A 131 11.88 6.25 13.70
C PRO A 131 11.41 7.64 13.25
N LEU A 132 10.45 8.23 13.95
CA LEU A 132 9.83 9.52 13.60
C LEU A 132 10.89 10.63 13.44
N GLU A 133 11.88 10.71 14.34
CA GLU A 133 12.96 11.71 14.28
C GLU A 133 13.76 11.63 12.96
N GLN A 134 13.91 10.43 12.38
CA GLN A 134 14.61 10.27 11.10
C GLN A 134 13.73 10.73 9.94
N LEU A 135 12.42 10.45 9.98
CA LEU A 135 11.47 10.93 8.98
C LEU A 135 11.35 12.45 9.01
N GLU A 136 11.26 13.06 10.19
CA GLU A 136 11.28 14.52 10.38
C GLU A 136 12.60 15.15 9.88
N THR A 137 13.71 14.46 10.05
CA THR A 137 15.01 14.92 9.51
C THR A 137 15.00 14.92 7.97
N ILE A 138 14.40 13.91 7.33
CA ILE A 138 14.26 13.84 5.87
C ILE A 138 13.40 15.00 5.37
N GLU A 139 12.28 15.30 6.04
CA GLU A 139 11.43 16.45 5.71
C GLU A 139 12.17 17.79 5.87
N ALA A 140 12.96 17.93 6.95
CA ALA A 140 13.76 19.14 7.18
C ALA A 140 14.83 19.37 6.10
N LEU A 141 15.26 18.32 5.39
CA LEU A 141 16.13 18.40 4.22
C LEU A 141 15.38 18.81 2.94
N GLY A 142 14.05 19.02 3.02
CA GLY A 142 13.21 19.43 1.90
C GLY A 142 12.76 18.27 1.01
N ILE A 143 12.85 17.03 1.47
CA ILE A 143 12.38 15.83 0.75
C ILE A 143 10.98 15.49 1.26
N PRO A 144 9.95 15.49 0.39
CA PRO A 144 8.59 15.11 0.79
C PRO A 144 8.54 13.68 1.35
N VAL A 145 7.84 13.50 2.49
CA VAL A 145 7.57 12.19 3.09
C VAL A 145 6.07 11.93 3.05
N PHE A 146 5.67 10.84 2.43
CA PHE A 146 4.30 10.32 2.43
C PHE A 146 4.21 9.16 3.43
N TYR A 147 3.40 9.33 4.46
CA TYR A 147 3.26 8.35 5.53
C TYR A 147 2.19 7.32 5.20
N ILE A 148 2.51 6.04 5.37
CA ILE A 148 1.57 4.94 5.17
C ILE A 148 1.36 4.15 6.46
N GLU A 149 0.12 3.76 6.71
CA GLU A 149 -0.29 2.85 7.81
C GLU A 149 -1.63 2.18 7.45
N PRO A 150 -1.73 1.37 6.38
CA PRO A 150 -2.98 0.70 6.04
C PRO A 150 -3.44 -0.23 7.17
N ARG A 151 -4.67 -0.05 7.67
CA ARG A 151 -5.20 -0.77 8.84
C ARG A 151 -6.36 -1.69 8.51
N ASP A 152 -6.86 -1.64 7.29
CA ASP A 152 -7.94 -2.47 6.78
C ASP A 152 -7.77 -2.71 5.27
N ILE A 153 -8.67 -3.50 4.69
CA ILE A 153 -8.65 -3.85 3.26
C ILE A 153 -8.70 -2.57 2.40
N GLU A 154 -9.60 -1.64 2.74
CA GLU A 154 -9.74 -0.40 1.98
C GLU A 154 -8.50 0.48 2.10
N GLY A 155 -7.88 0.53 3.28
CA GLY A 155 -6.61 1.23 3.49
C GLY A 155 -5.48 0.71 2.61
N VAL A 156 -5.40 -0.60 2.39
CA VAL A 156 -4.41 -1.20 1.47
C VAL A 156 -4.68 -0.76 0.02
N ALA A 157 -5.91 -0.89 -0.45
CA ALA A 157 -6.29 -0.48 -1.81
C ALA A 157 -6.07 1.03 -2.03
N SER A 158 -6.54 1.86 -1.08
CA SER A 158 -6.36 3.31 -1.10
C SER A 158 -4.89 3.73 -1.07
N ALA A 159 -4.02 3.02 -0.33
CA ALA A 159 -2.58 3.31 -0.34
C ALA A 159 -1.97 3.11 -1.73
N VAL A 160 -2.34 2.04 -2.44
CA VAL A 160 -1.91 1.81 -3.83
C VAL A 160 -2.38 2.94 -4.74
N GLU A 161 -3.65 3.35 -4.66
CA GLU A 161 -4.22 4.43 -5.49
C GLU A 161 -3.54 5.78 -5.24
N ARG A 162 -3.33 6.14 -3.97
CA ARG A 162 -2.66 7.40 -3.60
C ARG A 162 -1.19 7.43 -4.05
N LEU A 163 -0.48 6.32 -3.93
CA LEU A 163 0.89 6.20 -4.44
C LEU A 163 0.92 6.27 -5.96
N ALA A 164 -0.03 5.64 -6.65
CA ALA A 164 -0.17 5.74 -8.10
C ALA A 164 -0.44 7.17 -8.55
N GLN A 165 -1.31 7.91 -7.85
CA GLN A 165 -1.57 9.33 -8.10
C GLN A 165 -0.29 10.16 -7.96
N LEU A 166 0.46 10.01 -6.87
CA LEU A 166 1.72 10.73 -6.65
C LEU A 166 2.79 10.36 -7.68
N ALA A 167 2.74 9.15 -8.20
CA ALA A 167 3.66 8.67 -9.23
C ALA A 167 3.17 8.95 -10.66
N GLY A 168 1.90 9.28 -10.90
CA GLY A 168 1.31 9.42 -12.24
C GLY A 168 1.23 8.07 -12.99
N SER A 169 0.84 7.02 -12.27
CA SER A 169 0.66 5.64 -12.75
C SER A 169 -0.74 5.10 -12.40
N GLU A 170 -1.74 6.01 -12.43
CA GLU A 170 -3.09 5.76 -11.94
C GLU A 170 -3.77 4.57 -12.63
N GLU A 171 -3.57 4.39 -13.94
CA GLU A 171 -4.19 3.30 -14.69
C GLU A 171 -3.78 1.93 -14.11
N GLU A 172 -2.49 1.73 -13.84
CA GLU A 172 -1.97 0.49 -13.29
C GLU A 172 -2.36 0.32 -11.82
N GLY A 173 -2.12 1.36 -10.99
CA GLY A 173 -2.39 1.27 -9.56
C GLY A 173 -3.88 1.12 -9.23
N TYR A 174 -4.77 1.81 -9.95
CA TYR A 174 -6.22 1.66 -9.76
C TYR A 174 -6.71 0.29 -10.21
N GLY A 175 -6.12 -0.28 -11.26
CA GLY A 175 -6.38 -1.66 -11.66
C GLY A 175 -6.03 -2.65 -10.55
N VAL A 176 -4.82 -2.57 -10.00
CA VAL A 176 -4.36 -3.44 -8.91
C VAL A 176 -5.20 -3.26 -7.64
N ALA A 177 -5.56 -2.03 -7.28
CA ALA A 177 -6.42 -1.75 -6.12
C ALA A 177 -7.83 -2.32 -6.31
N GLY A 178 -8.38 -2.23 -7.53
CA GLY A 178 -9.67 -2.82 -7.88
C GLY A 178 -9.65 -4.35 -7.77
N ASP A 179 -8.68 -5.00 -8.41
CA ASP A 179 -8.52 -6.46 -8.37
C ASP A 179 -8.35 -6.98 -6.93
N PHE A 180 -7.64 -6.23 -6.08
CA PHE A 180 -7.48 -6.56 -4.66
C PHE A 180 -8.82 -6.47 -3.90
N ARG A 181 -9.60 -5.39 -4.08
CA ARG A 181 -10.92 -5.24 -3.46
C ARG A 181 -11.86 -6.36 -3.89
N ASP A 182 -11.93 -6.62 -5.18
CA ASP A 182 -12.81 -7.63 -5.75
C ASP A 182 -12.44 -9.03 -5.23
N GLY A 183 -11.16 -9.36 -5.21
CA GLY A 183 -10.70 -10.64 -4.67
C GLY A 183 -10.97 -10.82 -3.17
N MET A 184 -10.83 -9.75 -2.37
CA MET A 184 -11.16 -9.80 -0.94
C MET A 184 -12.67 -9.92 -0.71
N ALA A 185 -13.50 -9.24 -1.51
CA ALA A 185 -14.95 -9.35 -1.45
C ALA A 185 -15.42 -10.75 -1.85
N GLU A 186 -14.83 -11.36 -2.88
CA GLU A 186 -15.12 -12.73 -3.31
C GLU A 186 -14.80 -13.76 -2.21
N LEU A 187 -13.68 -13.59 -1.50
CA LEU A 187 -13.36 -14.42 -0.33
C LEU A 187 -14.36 -14.21 0.80
N ALA A 188 -14.72 -12.96 1.10
CA ALA A 188 -15.69 -12.65 2.15
C ALA A 188 -17.06 -13.29 1.87
N ASP A 189 -17.54 -13.20 0.64
CA ASP A 189 -18.81 -13.81 0.21
C ASP A 189 -18.75 -15.35 0.30
N HIS A 190 -17.61 -15.94 -0.10
CA HIS A 190 -17.42 -17.38 -0.06
C HIS A 190 -17.48 -17.97 1.36
N TYR A 191 -16.93 -17.23 2.35
CA TYR A 191 -16.87 -17.71 3.73
C TYR A 191 -17.93 -17.09 4.66
N ALA A 192 -18.88 -16.31 4.12
CA ALA A 192 -19.91 -15.61 4.91
C ALA A 192 -20.75 -16.55 5.81
N GLU A 193 -21.04 -17.75 5.32
CA GLU A 193 -21.86 -18.76 6.03
C GLU A 193 -20.99 -19.92 6.59
N ALA A 194 -19.66 -19.75 6.63
CA ALA A 194 -18.77 -20.77 7.14
C ALA A 194 -18.96 -20.97 8.66
N GLU A 195 -18.97 -22.23 9.14
CA GLU A 195 -19.04 -22.50 10.57
C GLU A 195 -17.83 -21.88 11.31
N PRO A 196 -18.07 -21.14 12.42
CA PRO A 196 -16.98 -20.50 13.15
C PRO A 196 -15.95 -21.52 13.67
N VAL A 197 -14.66 -21.18 13.56
CA VAL A 197 -13.52 -21.93 14.10
C VAL A 197 -12.75 -21.00 15.03
N SER A 198 -12.47 -21.44 16.27
CA SER A 198 -11.67 -20.66 17.21
C SER A 198 -10.19 -20.67 16.81
N VAL A 199 -9.60 -19.47 16.67
CA VAL A 199 -8.25 -19.26 16.13
C VAL A 199 -7.39 -18.48 17.12
N PHE A 200 -6.22 -18.99 17.42
CA PHE A 200 -5.10 -18.23 17.96
C PHE A 200 -4.13 -17.90 16.82
N TYR A 201 -3.89 -16.63 16.55
CA TYR A 201 -2.84 -16.20 15.61
C TYR A 201 -1.62 -15.70 16.38
N GLN A 202 -0.50 -16.40 16.23
CA GLN A 202 0.78 -16.00 16.82
C GLN A 202 1.53 -15.08 15.85
N VAL A 203 1.71 -13.80 16.24
CA VAL A 203 2.41 -12.81 15.41
C VAL A 203 3.87 -12.63 15.82
N TRP A 204 4.23 -13.02 17.05
CA TRP A 204 5.59 -12.99 17.58
C TRP A 204 5.78 -14.04 18.67
N ASP A 205 7.04 -14.45 18.92
CA ASP A 205 7.38 -15.56 19.82
C ASP A 205 7.87 -15.08 21.20
N GLU A 206 8.92 -14.28 21.26
CA GLU A 206 9.52 -13.80 22.49
C GLU A 206 9.55 -12.26 22.58
N PRO A 207 8.64 -11.66 23.35
CA PRO A 207 7.53 -12.26 24.11
C PRO A 207 6.41 -12.78 23.20
N LEU A 208 5.68 -13.83 23.63
CA LEU A 208 4.51 -14.32 22.91
C LEU A 208 3.51 -13.19 22.66
N MET A 209 3.13 -12.99 21.40
CA MET A 209 2.17 -11.95 21.02
C MET A 209 1.12 -12.50 20.03
N SER A 210 -0.08 -11.96 20.15
CA SER A 210 -1.19 -12.16 19.22
C SER A 210 -1.63 -10.83 18.61
N VAL A 211 -2.77 -10.84 17.94
CA VAL A 211 -3.45 -9.65 17.39
C VAL A 211 -4.89 -9.62 17.88
N ASN A 212 -5.48 -8.42 18.01
CA ASN A 212 -6.91 -8.27 18.27
C ASN A 212 -7.69 -8.16 16.95
N ASP A 213 -9.01 -7.95 17.03
CA ASP A 213 -9.89 -7.87 15.88
C ASP A 213 -9.79 -6.57 15.08
N ASP A 214 -9.21 -5.51 15.66
CA ASP A 214 -8.93 -4.27 14.93
C ASP A 214 -7.68 -4.39 14.05
N HIS A 215 -6.81 -5.36 14.34
CA HIS A 215 -5.63 -5.62 13.52
C HIS A 215 -6.02 -6.27 12.20
N LEU A 216 -5.32 -5.94 11.11
CA LEU A 216 -5.58 -6.45 9.77
C LEU A 216 -5.67 -7.99 9.73
N ILE A 217 -4.76 -8.70 10.42
CA ILE A 217 -4.80 -10.17 10.52
C ILE A 217 -6.06 -10.65 11.25
N GLY A 218 -6.50 -9.98 12.32
CA GLY A 218 -7.75 -10.31 13.01
C GLY A 218 -8.96 -10.17 12.08
N GLN A 219 -8.96 -9.14 11.23
CA GLN A 219 -9.98 -8.96 10.19
C GLN A 219 -9.97 -10.12 9.17
N MET A 220 -8.76 -10.60 8.77
CA MET A 220 -8.63 -11.73 7.85
C MET A 220 -9.12 -13.04 8.50
N VAL A 221 -8.84 -13.26 9.78
CA VAL A 221 -9.39 -14.40 10.53
C VAL A 221 -10.92 -14.39 10.47
N ARG A 222 -11.56 -13.24 10.76
CA ARG A 222 -13.02 -13.10 10.68
C ARG A 222 -13.55 -13.29 9.27
N LEU A 223 -12.90 -12.71 8.26
CA LEU A 223 -13.28 -12.87 6.86
C LEU A 223 -13.35 -14.36 6.45
N CYS A 224 -12.42 -15.16 6.96
CA CYS A 224 -12.40 -16.62 6.72
C CYS A 224 -13.39 -17.41 7.60
N GLY A 225 -14.31 -16.77 8.33
CA GLY A 225 -15.23 -17.42 9.26
C GLY A 225 -14.53 -17.95 10.52
N GLY A 226 -13.36 -17.42 10.88
CA GLY A 226 -12.69 -17.72 12.15
C GLY A 226 -13.15 -16.78 13.27
N THR A 227 -13.03 -17.23 14.51
CA THR A 227 -13.20 -16.42 15.72
C THR A 227 -11.84 -16.26 16.37
N ASN A 228 -11.28 -15.06 16.35
CA ASN A 228 -10.04 -14.75 17.03
C ASN A 228 -10.27 -14.77 18.54
N ILE A 229 -9.64 -15.74 19.25
CA ILE A 229 -9.86 -15.93 20.70
C ILE A 229 -9.38 -14.75 21.55
N PHE A 230 -8.53 -13.89 21.01
CA PHE A 230 -8.05 -12.67 21.64
C PHE A 230 -8.55 -11.39 20.95
N GLY A 231 -9.58 -11.51 20.10
CA GLY A 231 -10.13 -10.43 19.30
C GLY A 231 -10.61 -9.22 20.09
N GLU A 232 -11.17 -9.44 21.29
CA GLU A 232 -11.73 -8.37 22.14
C GLU A 232 -10.70 -7.64 23.03
N LEU A 233 -9.41 -8.03 22.97
CA LEU A 233 -8.39 -7.35 23.77
C LEU A 233 -8.18 -5.92 23.26
N SER A 234 -8.00 -4.98 24.20
CA SER A 234 -7.89 -3.55 23.88
C SER A 234 -6.60 -3.14 23.16
N ARG A 235 -5.56 -3.98 23.23
CA ARG A 235 -4.29 -3.75 22.52
C ARG A 235 -4.33 -4.38 21.16
N LEU A 236 -3.90 -3.63 20.13
CA LEU A 236 -3.80 -4.13 18.77
C LEU A 236 -2.93 -5.39 18.68
N VAL A 237 -1.78 -5.38 19.38
CA VAL A 237 -0.86 -6.51 19.48
C VAL A 237 -0.63 -6.81 20.97
N PRO A 238 -1.48 -7.66 21.60
CA PRO A 238 -1.35 -8.02 23.00
C PRO A 238 -0.19 -8.98 23.22
N ARG A 239 0.50 -8.81 24.36
CA ARG A 239 1.43 -9.80 24.90
C ARG A 239 0.66 -10.82 25.72
N LEU A 240 1.02 -12.07 25.60
CA LEU A 240 0.36 -13.22 26.19
C LEU A 240 1.39 -14.11 26.88
N ASP A 241 0.88 -15.07 27.65
CA ASP A 241 1.63 -16.20 28.20
C ASP A 241 0.98 -17.50 27.66
N ASP A 242 1.73 -18.60 27.62
CA ASP A 242 1.24 -19.88 27.13
C ASP A 242 -0.02 -20.34 27.87
N GLU A 243 -0.10 -20.09 29.19
CA GLU A 243 -1.21 -20.48 30.04
C GLU A 243 -2.55 -19.90 29.59
N VAL A 244 -2.55 -18.68 29.05
CA VAL A 244 -3.77 -18.02 28.56
C VAL A 244 -4.25 -18.70 27.26
N VAL A 245 -3.32 -19.09 26.38
CA VAL A 245 -3.64 -19.84 25.17
C VAL A 245 -4.14 -21.25 25.50
N LEU A 246 -3.46 -21.93 26.47
CA LEU A 246 -3.87 -23.26 26.96
C LEU A 246 -5.28 -23.23 27.57
N ALA A 247 -5.58 -22.19 28.36
CA ALA A 247 -6.89 -22.02 28.98
C ALA A 247 -8.01 -21.72 27.97
N ALA A 248 -7.68 -21.06 26.87
CA ALA A 248 -8.62 -20.74 25.79
C ALA A 248 -8.88 -21.91 24.83
N ASP A 249 -7.97 -22.89 24.78
CA ASP A 249 -8.04 -24.14 24.00
C ASP A 249 -8.52 -23.91 22.55
N PRO A 250 -7.79 -23.17 21.70
CA PRO A 250 -8.20 -22.89 20.33
C PRO A 250 -8.24 -24.15 19.47
N GLU A 251 -9.16 -24.19 18.51
CA GLU A 251 -9.23 -25.26 17.50
C GLU A 251 -8.12 -25.15 16.45
N VAL A 252 -7.56 -23.96 16.28
CA VAL A 252 -6.49 -23.66 15.32
C VAL A 252 -5.44 -22.76 15.95
N ILE A 253 -4.18 -23.10 15.75
CA ILE A 253 -3.05 -22.20 15.96
C ILE A 253 -2.43 -21.90 14.60
N ALA A 254 -2.45 -20.62 14.21
CA ALA A 254 -1.82 -20.14 12.99
C ALA A 254 -0.63 -19.22 13.34
N ALA A 255 0.48 -19.32 12.61
CA ALA A 255 1.66 -18.48 12.82
C ALA A 255 2.40 -18.25 11.51
N GLY A 256 3.04 -17.07 11.39
CA GLY A 256 3.90 -16.71 10.26
C GLY A 256 5.38 -17.04 10.48
N GLY A 257 5.85 -17.11 11.73
CA GLY A 257 7.26 -17.35 12.05
C GLY A 257 8.21 -16.20 11.65
N MET A 258 9.49 -16.43 11.85
CA MET A 258 10.59 -15.57 11.36
C MET A 258 11.14 -16.14 10.06
N GLY A 259 10.70 -15.58 8.92
CA GLY A 259 11.05 -16.03 7.58
C GLY A 259 9.99 -16.92 6.92
N GLU A 260 10.13 -17.10 5.62
CA GLU A 260 9.08 -17.65 4.76
C GLU A 260 8.82 -19.16 4.92
N GLU A 261 9.71 -19.87 5.61
CA GLU A 261 9.63 -21.33 5.80
C GLU A 261 9.78 -21.77 7.26
N ASN A 262 10.07 -20.84 8.17
CA ASN A 262 10.34 -21.17 9.57
C ASN A 262 9.05 -21.47 10.34
N ARG A 263 8.95 -22.72 10.85
CA ARG A 263 7.79 -23.22 11.61
C ARG A 263 8.10 -23.46 13.09
N ASP A 264 9.22 -22.96 13.59
CA ASP A 264 9.66 -23.21 14.97
C ASP A 264 8.60 -22.77 15.98
N TRP A 265 7.90 -21.66 15.74
CA TRP A 265 6.81 -21.20 16.61
C TRP A 265 5.67 -22.22 16.73
N LEU A 266 5.32 -22.91 15.67
CA LEU A 266 4.30 -23.96 15.71
C LEU A 266 4.81 -25.22 16.40
N THR A 267 6.11 -25.52 16.28
CA THR A 267 6.72 -26.68 16.94
C THR A 267 6.68 -26.54 18.47
N HIS A 268 6.77 -25.32 19.00
CA HIS A 268 6.60 -25.04 20.43
C HIS A 268 5.28 -25.59 20.99
N TRP A 269 4.18 -25.49 20.25
CA TRP A 269 2.86 -25.91 20.72
C TRP A 269 2.69 -27.43 20.73
N GLN A 270 3.46 -28.18 19.97
CA GLN A 270 3.35 -29.66 19.89
C GLN A 270 3.56 -30.39 21.22
N GLN A 271 4.25 -29.76 22.19
CA GLN A 271 4.44 -30.30 23.53
C GLN A 271 3.12 -30.37 24.32
N TYR A 272 2.14 -29.57 24.01
CA TYR A 272 0.85 -29.46 24.69
C TYR A 272 -0.18 -30.38 24.01
N THR A 273 0.00 -31.69 24.13
CA THR A 273 -0.77 -32.71 23.41
C THR A 273 -2.28 -32.75 23.74
N SER A 274 -2.70 -32.05 24.79
CA SER A 274 -4.12 -31.92 25.17
C SER A 274 -4.81 -30.71 24.54
N LEU A 275 -4.08 -29.82 23.85
CA LEU A 275 -4.68 -28.72 23.10
C LEU A 275 -5.46 -29.26 21.91
N THR A 276 -6.68 -28.79 21.71
CA THR A 276 -7.54 -29.16 20.59
C THR A 276 -6.84 -28.95 19.23
N ALA A 277 -6.11 -27.83 19.07
CA ALA A 277 -5.34 -27.56 17.84
C ALA A 277 -4.23 -28.60 17.60
N VAL A 278 -3.59 -29.10 18.65
CA VAL A 278 -2.53 -30.12 18.53
C VAL A 278 -3.14 -31.50 18.29
N GLU A 279 -4.18 -31.88 19.05
CA GLU A 279 -4.88 -33.17 18.93
C GLU A 279 -5.41 -33.37 17.50
N ARG A 280 -5.93 -32.29 16.90
CA ARG A 280 -6.52 -32.31 15.54
C ARG A 280 -5.53 -31.97 14.42
N ASP A 281 -4.23 -31.80 14.72
CA ASP A 281 -3.18 -31.41 13.78
C ASP A 281 -3.49 -30.08 13.05
N ASN A 282 -4.07 -29.12 13.77
CA ASN A 282 -4.46 -27.80 13.25
C ASN A 282 -3.43 -26.71 13.59
N LEU A 283 -2.15 -27.03 13.46
CA LEU A 283 -1.03 -26.09 13.56
C LEU A 283 -0.64 -25.62 12.15
N PHE A 284 -1.01 -24.39 11.79
CA PHE A 284 -0.88 -23.92 10.41
C PHE A 284 0.12 -22.78 10.26
N PHE A 285 1.02 -22.95 9.31
CA PHE A 285 1.93 -21.90 8.86
C PHE A 285 1.27 -21.08 7.74
N VAL A 286 1.35 -19.74 7.88
CA VAL A 286 0.98 -18.78 6.84
C VAL A 286 2.21 -17.90 6.59
N PRO A 287 2.74 -17.81 5.36
CA PRO A 287 3.95 -17.03 5.07
C PRO A 287 3.81 -15.58 5.56
N PRO A 288 4.77 -15.07 6.38
CA PRO A 288 4.64 -13.76 7.01
C PRO A 288 4.62 -12.63 5.99
N SER A 289 5.34 -12.72 4.88
CA SER A 289 5.32 -11.70 3.83
C SER A 289 3.94 -11.53 3.17
N LEU A 290 3.09 -12.57 3.22
CA LEU A 290 1.77 -12.55 2.62
C LEU A 290 0.69 -12.01 3.57
N ILE A 291 0.85 -12.19 4.90
CA ILE A 291 -0.23 -11.89 5.85
C ILE A 291 0.12 -10.77 6.84
N GLN A 292 1.41 -10.50 7.07
CA GLN A 292 1.86 -9.46 8.01
C GLN A 292 2.22 -8.14 7.31
N ARG A 293 2.34 -8.12 5.98
CA ARG A 293 2.56 -6.90 5.20
C ARG A 293 1.23 -6.40 4.66
N PRO A 294 0.81 -5.15 4.95
CA PRO A 294 -0.43 -4.57 4.44
C PRO A 294 -0.27 -4.14 2.97
N THR A 295 -0.26 -5.11 2.07
CA THR A 295 -0.05 -4.97 0.62
C THR A 295 -1.08 -5.79 -0.15
N PRO A 296 -1.26 -5.63 -1.47
CA PRO A 296 -2.19 -6.46 -2.25
C PRO A 296 -1.93 -7.98 -2.17
N ARG A 297 -0.70 -8.40 -1.78
CA ARG A 297 -0.39 -9.81 -1.53
C ARG A 297 -1.12 -10.39 -0.31
N LEU A 298 -1.69 -9.54 0.53
CA LEU A 298 -2.57 -9.95 1.62
C LEU A 298 -3.74 -10.81 1.12
N LEU A 299 -4.21 -10.63 -0.12
CA LEU A 299 -5.24 -11.47 -0.72
C LEU A 299 -4.81 -12.94 -0.79
N GLU A 300 -3.56 -13.20 -1.20
CA GLU A 300 -2.99 -14.56 -1.24
C GLU A 300 -2.83 -15.13 0.17
N GLY A 301 -2.28 -14.34 1.11
CA GLY A 301 -2.15 -14.74 2.51
C GLY A 301 -3.50 -15.06 3.16
N THR A 302 -4.53 -14.27 2.86
CA THR A 302 -5.90 -14.50 3.33
C THR A 302 -6.48 -15.77 2.74
N ARG A 303 -6.30 -16.04 1.45
CA ARG A 303 -6.75 -17.28 0.81
C ARG A 303 -6.13 -18.51 1.48
N ILE A 304 -4.81 -18.48 1.72
CA ILE A 304 -4.11 -19.55 2.45
C ILE A 304 -4.72 -19.75 3.85
N LEU A 305 -4.95 -18.67 4.59
CA LEU A 305 -5.56 -18.74 5.92
C LEU A 305 -6.95 -19.35 5.85
N CYS A 306 -7.81 -18.89 4.95
CA CYS A 306 -9.17 -19.41 4.76
C CYS A 306 -9.16 -20.93 4.46
N GLU A 307 -8.28 -21.37 3.55
CA GLU A 307 -8.12 -22.80 3.22
C GLU A 307 -7.69 -23.64 4.45
N LYS A 308 -6.81 -23.08 5.31
CA LYS A 308 -6.40 -23.76 6.56
C LYS A 308 -7.56 -23.86 7.56
N LEU A 309 -8.38 -22.81 7.67
CA LEU A 309 -9.58 -22.87 8.52
C LEU A 309 -10.61 -23.88 7.97
N GLU A 310 -10.73 -24.03 6.65
CA GLU A 310 -11.60 -25.05 6.04
C GLU A 310 -11.10 -26.46 6.35
N VAL A 311 -9.77 -26.69 6.28
CA VAL A 311 -9.18 -27.98 6.73
C VAL A 311 -9.51 -28.26 8.19
N ALA A 312 -9.44 -27.25 9.08
CA ALA A 312 -9.77 -27.41 10.49
C ALA A 312 -11.25 -27.77 10.71
N ARG A 313 -12.18 -27.18 9.95
CA ARG A 313 -13.61 -27.54 9.97
C ARG A 313 -13.82 -29.00 9.63
N GLY A 314 -13.11 -29.51 8.63
CA GLY A 314 -13.20 -30.92 8.24
C GLY A 314 -12.59 -31.94 9.23
N ARG A 315 -11.86 -31.45 10.27
CA ARG A 315 -11.21 -32.29 11.31
C ARG A 315 -11.93 -32.26 12.65
N ARG A 316 -13.14 -31.73 12.74
CA ARG A 316 -14.00 -31.70 13.94
C ARG A 316 -14.58 -33.04 14.33
#